data_cfbb4876e6c161b35509bc71c902004b
#
_entry.id   cfbb4876e6c161b35509bc71c902004b
#
_cell.length_a   1.000
_cell.length_b   1.000
_cell.length_c   1.000
_cell.angle_alpha   90.00
_cell.angle_beta   90.00
_cell.angle_gamma   90.00
#
_symmetry.space_group_name_H-M   'P 1'
#
loop_
_entity.id
_entity.type
_entity.pdbx_description
1 polymer ?
#
loop_
_entity_poly.entity_id
_entity_poly.type
_entity_poly.pdbx_seq_one_letter_code
_entity_poly.pdbx_strand_id
1 'polypeptide(L)'
;MVVALCAYVMIHANHKPPSSVLPRPEMAYMSNVDIGHVLLEESVRVRQGYDHRKNPTHYSVLTSWLYSCCYCGPECENTAWKYLQDAITKAQLLGMHDEETYKDDPFDISRKRVLYWLLFIAERYNYKATCFLYALC
;
A
#
# COMPACT_ATOMS: atom_id res chain seq x y z
N MET A 1 -5.24 7.23 1.11
CA MET A 1 -3.78 7.02 1.10
C MET A 1 -3.15 7.17 2.48
N VAL A 2 -3.25 8.32 3.16
CA VAL A 2 -2.57 8.54 4.46
C VAL A 2 -2.89 7.45 5.49
N VAL A 3 -4.15 7.08 5.68
CA VAL A 3 -4.55 6.01 6.62
C VAL A 3 -3.96 4.66 6.23
N ALA A 4 -3.88 4.35 4.93
CA ALA A 4 -3.23 3.12 4.45
C ALA A 4 -1.72 3.10 4.74
N LEU A 5 -1.05 4.23 4.60
CA LEU A 5 0.36 4.36 4.96
C LEU A 5 0.57 4.20 6.48
N CYS A 6 -0.30 4.82 7.30
CA CYS A 6 -0.26 4.63 8.75
C CYS A 6 -0.47 3.16 9.13
N ALA A 7 -1.43 2.47 8.51
CA ALA A 7 -1.66 1.05 8.72
C ALA A 7 -0.42 0.22 8.39
N TYR A 8 0.20 0.46 7.23
CA TYR A 8 1.43 -0.20 6.81
C TYR A 8 2.56 0.00 7.80
N VAL A 9 2.81 1.24 8.23
CA VAL A 9 3.86 1.55 9.20
C VAL A 9 3.59 0.86 10.54
N MET A 10 2.34 0.85 11.01
CA MET A 10 1.97 0.21 12.29
C MET A 10 2.14 -1.31 12.24
N ILE A 11 1.84 -1.95 11.12
CA ILE A 11 1.99 -3.41 10.97
C ILE A 11 3.47 -3.81 10.91
N HIS A 12 4.31 -3.01 10.22
CA HIS A 12 5.69 -3.39 9.94
C HIS A 12 6.73 -2.72 10.86
N ALA A 13 6.38 -1.63 11.57
CA ALA A 13 7.30 -0.96 12.46
C ALA A 13 7.20 -1.49 13.91
N ASN A 14 8.35 -1.74 14.52
CA ASN A 14 8.42 -2.14 15.93
C ASN A 14 8.31 -0.96 16.92
N HIS A 15 7.84 0.20 16.47
CA HIS A 15 7.81 1.41 17.29
C HIS A 15 6.37 1.90 17.47
N LYS A 16 5.93 1.97 18.73
CA LYS A 16 4.60 2.46 19.08
C LYS A 16 4.58 3.99 19.09
N PRO A 17 3.65 4.65 18.40
CA PRO A 17 3.51 6.10 18.48
C PRO A 17 3.05 6.52 19.88
N PRO A 18 3.36 7.74 20.32
CA PRO A 18 2.88 8.26 21.61
C PRO A 18 1.34 8.31 21.62
N SER A 19 0.77 8.04 22.79
CA SER A 19 -0.69 7.91 22.97
C SER A 19 -1.46 9.16 22.53
N SER A 20 -0.81 10.33 22.55
CA SER A 20 -1.39 11.62 22.13
C SER A 20 -1.67 11.69 20.62
N VAL A 21 -1.06 10.84 19.80
CA VAL A 21 -1.22 10.82 18.33
C VAL A 21 -2.24 9.79 17.88
N LEU A 22 -2.65 8.88 18.77
CA LEU A 22 -3.60 7.82 18.43
C LEU A 22 -5.02 8.39 18.27
N PRO A 23 -5.77 7.95 17.23
CA PRO A 23 -7.12 8.46 16.95
C PRO A 23 -8.14 8.15 18.06
N ARG A 24 -7.90 7.11 18.84
CA ARG A 24 -8.76 6.66 19.94
C ARG A 24 -7.95 6.30 21.16
N PRO A 25 -8.35 6.70 22.39
CA PRO A 25 -7.60 6.42 23.60
C PRO A 25 -7.44 4.91 23.88
N GLU A 26 -8.40 4.08 23.47
CA GLU A 26 -8.36 2.62 23.65
C GLU A 26 -7.19 1.97 22.89
N MET A 27 -6.75 2.59 21.78
CA MET A 27 -5.62 2.10 20.97
C MET A 27 -4.28 2.15 21.74
N ALA A 28 -4.20 2.92 22.83
CA ALA A 28 -3.00 2.96 23.66
C ALA A 28 -2.67 1.60 24.29
N TYR A 29 -3.67 0.75 24.48
CA TYR A 29 -3.53 -0.60 25.08
C TYR A 29 -3.41 -1.72 24.03
N MET A 30 -3.58 -1.42 22.76
CA MET A 30 -3.48 -2.38 21.65
C MET A 30 -2.03 -2.59 21.21
N SER A 31 -1.75 -3.73 20.57
CA SER A 31 -0.49 -3.93 19.88
C SER A 31 -0.40 -3.05 18.62
N ASN A 32 0.82 -2.80 18.11
CA ASN A 32 1.00 -2.06 16.85
C ASN A 32 0.28 -2.73 15.68
N VAL A 33 0.35 -4.04 15.63
CA VAL A 33 -0.29 -4.83 14.56
C VAL A 33 -1.81 -4.69 14.62
N ASP A 34 -2.42 -4.76 15.81
CA ASP A 34 -3.86 -4.59 15.97
C ASP A 34 -4.31 -3.17 15.58
N ILE A 35 -3.55 -2.15 16.00
CA ILE A 35 -3.80 -0.76 15.55
C ILE A 35 -3.71 -0.66 14.03
N GLY A 36 -2.68 -1.29 13.44
CA GLY A 36 -2.50 -1.33 12.00
C GLY A 36 -3.69 -1.96 11.27
N HIS A 37 -4.22 -3.07 11.79
CA HIS A 37 -5.41 -3.73 11.22
C HIS A 37 -6.67 -2.87 11.32
N VAL A 38 -6.91 -2.21 12.45
CA VAL A 38 -8.04 -1.27 12.60
C VAL A 38 -7.94 -0.12 11.60
N LEU A 39 -6.76 0.45 11.42
CA LEU A 39 -6.55 1.51 10.43
C LEU A 39 -6.71 1.00 8.99
N LEU A 40 -6.27 -0.21 8.72
CA LEU A 40 -6.41 -0.86 7.42
C LEU A 40 -7.88 -1.07 7.06
N GLU A 41 -8.67 -1.65 7.96
CA GLU A 41 -10.12 -1.86 7.77
C GLU A 41 -10.84 -0.54 7.51
N GLU A 42 -10.55 0.49 8.29
CA GLU A 42 -11.13 1.81 8.09
C GLU A 42 -10.72 2.43 6.74
N SER A 43 -9.45 2.28 6.35
CA SER A 43 -8.97 2.75 5.04
C SER A 43 -9.68 2.05 3.88
N VAL A 44 -9.88 0.74 3.98
CA VAL A 44 -10.61 -0.05 2.98
C VAL A 44 -12.08 0.37 2.93
N ARG A 45 -12.73 0.55 4.10
CA ARG A 45 -14.12 1.00 4.21
C ARG A 45 -14.33 2.36 3.54
N VAL A 46 -13.47 3.33 3.84
CA VAL A 46 -13.52 4.67 3.22
C VAL A 46 -13.33 4.57 1.71
N ARG A 47 -12.40 3.73 1.26
CA ARG A 47 -12.14 3.55 -0.18
C ARG A 47 -13.33 2.97 -0.93
N GLN A 48 -14.12 2.09 -0.32
CA GLN A 48 -15.32 1.52 -0.93
C GLN A 48 -16.40 2.57 -1.24
N GLY A 49 -16.40 3.70 -0.52
CA GLY A 49 -17.29 4.84 -0.76
C GLY A 49 -16.91 5.70 -1.97
N TYR A 50 -15.74 5.47 -2.59
CA TYR A 50 -15.25 6.23 -3.74
C TYR A 50 -15.09 5.35 -4.98
N ASP A 51 -15.50 5.87 -6.12
CA ASP A 51 -15.31 5.19 -7.42
C ASP A 51 -13.87 5.37 -7.94
N HIS A 52 -12.93 4.78 -7.20
CA HIS A 52 -11.49 4.83 -7.49
C HIS A 52 -11.10 4.02 -8.74
N ARG A 53 -12.04 3.29 -9.34
CA ARG A 53 -11.81 2.48 -10.55
C ARG A 53 -11.99 3.28 -11.82
N LYS A 54 -12.93 4.23 -11.82
CA LYS A 54 -13.21 5.06 -13.01
C LYS A 54 -12.10 6.06 -13.30
N ASN A 55 -11.48 6.60 -12.24
CA ASN A 55 -10.42 7.60 -12.38
C ASN A 55 -9.18 7.16 -11.57
N PRO A 56 -8.31 6.29 -12.11
CA PRO A 56 -7.10 5.89 -11.44
C PRO A 56 -6.15 7.08 -11.28
N THR A 57 -5.48 7.17 -10.14
CA THR A 57 -4.45 8.16 -9.84
C THR A 57 -3.22 7.44 -9.29
N HIS A 58 -2.05 8.10 -9.31
CA HIS A 58 -0.84 7.55 -8.71
C HIS A 58 -1.03 7.20 -7.23
N TYR A 59 -1.81 8.02 -6.51
CA TYR A 59 -2.19 7.74 -5.12
C TYR A 59 -3.07 6.49 -4.97
N SER A 60 -3.93 6.20 -5.96
CA SER A 60 -4.75 4.99 -5.93
C SER A 60 -3.92 3.73 -6.21
N VAL A 61 -2.88 3.84 -7.05
CA VAL A 61 -1.88 2.77 -7.28
C VAL A 61 -1.13 2.49 -5.99
N LEU A 62 -0.53 3.53 -5.39
CA LEU A 62 0.21 3.40 -4.13
C LEU A 62 -0.65 2.83 -3.00
N THR A 63 -1.91 3.27 -2.89
CA THR A 63 -2.82 2.76 -1.86
C THR A 63 -3.11 1.27 -2.05
N SER A 64 -3.33 0.80 -3.29
CA SER A 64 -3.53 -0.62 -3.59
C SER A 64 -2.28 -1.44 -3.26
N TRP A 65 -1.10 -0.91 -3.58
CA TRP A 65 0.16 -1.56 -3.23
C TRP A 65 0.37 -1.65 -1.71
N LEU A 66 0.09 -0.58 -0.95
CA LEU A 66 0.15 -0.61 0.51
C LEU A 66 -0.80 -1.64 1.12
N TYR A 67 -2.02 -1.78 0.58
CA TYR A 67 -2.95 -2.83 1.02
C TYR A 67 -2.38 -4.22 0.75
N SER A 68 -1.80 -4.45 -0.43
CA SER A 68 -1.13 -5.69 -0.75
C SER A 68 -0.06 -6.03 0.30
N CYS A 69 0.77 -5.06 0.68
CA CYS A 69 1.79 -5.24 1.71
C CYS A 69 1.20 -5.51 3.10
N CYS A 70 0.11 -4.82 3.49
CA CYS A 70 -0.55 -5.01 4.79
C CYS A 70 -1.19 -6.40 4.93
N TYR A 71 -1.72 -6.96 3.83
CA TYR A 71 -2.29 -8.32 3.79
C TYR A 71 -1.25 -9.42 3.54
N CYS A 72 0.05 -9.06 3.59
CA CYS A 72 1.13 -9.99 3.39
C CYS A 72 1.26 -10.97 4.57
N GLY A 73 0.52 -12.07 4.51
CA GLY A 73 0.55 -13.13 5.50
C GLY A 73 -0.01 -14.44 4.95
N PRO A 74 0.31 -15.58 5.57
CA PRO A 74 -0.06 -16.90 5.04
C PRO A 74 -1.58 -17.13 4.92
N GLU A 75 -2.37 -16.43 5.72
CA GLU A 75 -3.84 -16.56 5.69
C GLU A 75 -4.52 -15.60 4.71
N CYS A 76 -3.82 -14.54 4.27
CA CYS A 76 -4.39 -13.45 3.47
C CYS A 76 -3.76 -13.33 2.07
N GLU A 77 -3.02 -14.35 1.62
CA GLU A 77 -2.26 -14.33 0.37
C GLU A 77 -3.14 -13.97 -0.85
N ASN A 78 -4.34 -14.51 -0.95
CA ASN A 78 -5.27 -14.20 -2.03
C ASN A 78 -5.74 -12.74 -2.03
N THR A 79 -5.98 -12.18 -0.85
CA THR A 79 -6.39 -10.77 -0.69
C THR A 79 -5.24 -9.83 -1.07
N ALA A 80 -4.06 -10.14 -0.63
CA ALA A 80 -2.86 -9.41 -0.95
C ALA A 80 -2.57 -9.43 -2.47
N TRP A 81 -2.67 -10.59 -3.10
CA TRP A 81 -2.53 -10.72 -4.55
C TRP A 81 -3.56 -9.89 -5.32
N LYS A 82 -4.81 -9.92 -4.90
CA LYS A 82 -5.89 -9.10 -5.49
C LYS A 82 -5.56 -7.60 -5.47
N TYR A 83 -5.04 -7.08 -4.38
CA TYR A 83 -4.66 -5.67 -4.28
C TYR A 83 -3.40 -5.36 -5.10
N LEU A 84 -2.45 -6.29 -5.21
CA LEU A 84 -1.29 -6.13 -6.09
C LEU A 84 -1.72 -6.06 -7.56
N GLN A 85 -2.60 -6.95 -8.02
CA GLN A 85 -3.13 -6.92 -9.38
C GLN A 85 -3.93 -5.62 -9.66
N ASP A 86 -4.69 -5.14 -8.70
CA ASP A 86 -5.39 -3.85 -8.80
C ASP A 86 -4.41 -2.68 -8.95
N ALA A 87 -3.28 -2.70 -8.22
CA ALA A 87 -2.23 -1.69 -8.34
C ALA A 87 -1.55 -1.74 -9.72
N ILE A 88 -1.18 -2.94 -10.20
CA ILE A 88 -0.55 -3.14 -11.52
C ILE A 88 -1.48 -2.67 -12.64
N THR A 89 -2.74 -3.07 -12.61
CA THR A 89 -3.73 -2.67 -13.61
C THR A 89 -3.89 -1.15 -13.68
N LYS A 90 -3.96 -0.48 -12.53
CA LYS A 90 -4.03 0.99 -12.48
C LYS A 90 -2.76 1.66 -12.99
N ALA A 91 -1.60 1.11 -12.65
CA ALA A 91 -0.32 1.63 -13.15
C ALA A 91 -0.24 1.54 -14.68
N GLN A 92 -0.72 0.44 -15.26
CA GLN A 92 -0.82 0.27 -16.72
C GLN A 92 -1.81 1.25 -17.34
N LEU A 93 -3.00 1.43 -16.74
CA LEU A 93 -4.00 2.41 -17.22
C LEU A 93 -3.48 3.85 -17.18
N LEU A 94 -2.60 4.16 -16.23
CA LEU A 94 -1.93 5.47 -16.14
C LEU A 94 -0.71 5.61 -17.06
N GLY A 95 -0.40 4.59 -17.86
CA GLY A 95 0.76 4.60 -18.75
C GLY A 95 2.10 4.60 -18.01
N MET A 96 2.16 4.15 -16.74
CA MET A 96 3.40 4.16 -15.95
C MET A 96 4.49 3.21 -16.49
N HIS A 97 4.18 2.39 -17.49
CA HIS A 97 5.13 1.55 -18.21
C HIS A 97 5.85 2.28 -19.34
N ASP A 98 5.33 3.44 -19.75
CA ASP A 98 5.87 4.24 -20.87
C ASP A 98 6.54 5.50 -20.32
N GLU A 99 7.86 5.59 -20.46
CA GLU A 99 8.65 6.74 -20.02
C GLU A 99 8.30 8.03 -20.78
N GLU A 100 7.72 7.95 -21.96
CA GLU A 100 7.28 9.13 -22.70
C GLU A 100 6.11 9.87 -22.00
N THR A 101 5.34 9.18 -21.15
CA THR A 101 4.24 9.78 -20.37
C THR A 101 4.72 10.60 -19.18
N TYR A 102 6.02 10.56 -18.86
CA TYR A 102 6.61 11.22 -17.68
C TYR A 102 7.12 12.65 -17.91
N LYS A 103 6.78 13.30 -19.02
CA LYS A 103 7.44 14.52 -19.51
C LYS A 103 7.24 15.78 -18.64
N ASP A 104 6.30 15.80 -17.72
CA ASP A 104 5.82 17.06 -17.13
C ASP A 104 6.50 17.50 -15.80
N ASP A 105 7.07 16.59 -15.02
CA ASP A 105 7.77 16.94 -13.76
C ASP A 105 8.88 15.95 -13.44
N PRO A 106 10.16 16.39 -13.40
CA PRO A 106 11.30 15.52 -13.06
C PRO A 106 11.19 14.86 -11.69
N PHE A 107 10.52 15.51 -10.73
CA PHE A 107 10.36 15.00 -9.37
C PHE A 107 9.29 13.89 -9.31
N ASP A 108 8.23 14.04 -10.09
CA ASP A 108 7.15 13.06 -10.21
C ASP A 108 7.60 11.84 -11.03
N ILE A 109 8.48 12.05 -12.01
CA ILE A 109 9.10 11.00 -12.82
C ILE A 109 9.78 9.94 -11.95
N SER A 110 10.65 10.36 -11.04
CA SER A 110 11.40 9.44 -10.18
C SER A 110 10.48 8.60 -9.32
N ARG A 111 9.43 9.20 -8.75
CA ARG A 111 8.45 8.50 -7.90
C ARG A 111 7.62 7.48 -8.69
N LYS A 112 7.15 7.86 -9.88
CA LYS A 112 6.39 6.98 -10.78
C LYS A 112 7.24 5.79 -11.21
N ARG A 113 8.49 6.05 -11.61
CA ARG A 113 9.44 5.02 -12.02
C ARG A 113 9.72 4.03 -10.88
N VAL A 114 10.03 4.52 -9.68
CA VAL A 114 10.28 3.66 -8.51
C VAL A 114 9.03 2.82 -8.18
N LEU A 115 7.85 3.43 -8.16
CA LEU A 115 6.61 2.70 -7.88
C LEU A 115 6.34 1.63 -8.95
N TYR A 116 6.51 1.94 -10.24
CA TYR A 116 6.32 0.97 -11.31
C TYR A 116 7.31 -0.20 -11.20
N TRP A 117 8.59 0.07 -10.92
CA TRP A 117 9.60 -0.98 -10.73
C TRP A 117 9.32 -1.85 -9.50
N LEU A 118 8.83 -1.27 -8.41
CA LEU A 118 8.40 -2.04 -7.23
C LEU A 118 7.26 -2.99 -7.57
N LEU A 119 6.26 -2.54 -8.32
CA LEU A 119 5.15 -3.38 -8.78
C LEU A 119 5.64 -4.49 -9.70
N PHE A 120 6.52 -4.17 -10.66
CA PHE A 120 7.09 -5.14 -11.58
C PHE A 120 7.90 -6.23 -10.86
N ILE A 121 8.71 -5.84 -9.87
CA ILE A 121 9.46 -6.77 -9.05
C ILE A 121 8.51 -7.64 -8.23
N ALA A 122 7.50 -7.05 -7.58
CA ALA A 122 6.52 -7.77 -6.77
C ALA A 122 5.74 -8.81 -7.59
N GLU A 123 5.40 -8.49 -8.83
CA GLU A 123 4.74 -9.42 -9.75
C GLU A 123 5.63 -10.61 -10.13
N ARG A 124 6.91 -10.33 -10.42
CA ARG A 124 7.87 -11.33 -10.93
C ARG A 124 8.42 -12.26 -9.86
N TYR A 125 8.69 -11.72 -8.71
CA TYR A 125 9.23 -12.48 -7.57
C TYR A 125 8.10 -12.96 -6.68
N ASN A 126 7.36 -13.94 -7.14
CA ASN A 126 6.35 -14.66 -6.40
C ASN A 126 6.13 -14.10 -4.98
N TYR A 127 5.01 -13.52 -4.70
CA TYR A 127 4.61 -12.71 -3.54
C TYR A 127 5.26 -13.08 -2.18
N LYS A 128 5.54 -14.38 -1.95
CA LYS A 128 6.25 -14.88 -0.75
C LYS A 128 7.67 -14.34 -0.58
N ALA A 129 8.40 -14.16 -1.68
CA ALA A 129 9.76 -13.63 -1.62
C ALA A 129 9.78 -12.13 -1.31
N THR A 130 8.78 -11.39 -1.79
CA THR A 130 8.67 -9.95 -1.54
C THR A 130 8.34 -9.66 -0.08
N CYS A 131 7.46 -10.45 0.53
CA CYS A 131 7.17 -10.37 1.97
C CYS A 131 8.41 -10.68 2.84
N PHE A 132 9.25 -11.63 2.40
CA PHE A 132 10.47 -11.99 3.13
C PHE A 132 11.51 -10.87 3.11
N LEU A 133 11.64 -10.16 1.99
CA LEU A 133 12.57 -9.01 1.86
C LEU A 133 12.17 -7.83 2.76
N TYR A 134 10.87 -7.58 2.95
CA TYR A 134 10.39 -6.51 3.83
C TYR A 134 10.42 -6.87 5.32
N ALA A 135 10.48 -8.15 5.67
CA ALA A 135 10.66 -8.60 7.06
C ALA A 135 12.12 -8.51 7.53
N LEU A 136 13.07 -8.29 6.61
CA LEU A 136 14.51 -8.17 6.89
C LEU A 136 15.01 -6.71 6.92
N CYS A 137 14.19 -5.75 6.55
CA CYS A 137 14.46 -4.31 6.69
C CYS A 137 13.73 -3.72 7.89
#